data_ab487f81c80fdc19d82e1559851745b8
#
_entry.id   ab487f81c80fdc19d82e1559851745b8
#
_cell.length_a   1.000
_cell.length_b   1.000
_cell.length_c   1.000
_cell.angle_alpha   90.00
_cell.angle_beta   90.00
_cell.angle_gamma   90.00
#
_symmetry.space_group_name_H-M   'P 1'
#
loop_
_entity.id
_entity.type
_entity.pdbx_description
1 polymer ?
#
loop_
_entity_poly.entity_id
_entity_poly.type
_entity_poly.pdbx_seq_one_letter_code
_entity_poly.pdbx_strand_id
1 'polypeptide(L)' 'MDNKEQLFTQMVREHKSTIYSVCYMFSKDTDEIDDLFQEILIRLWKGYDSFRAESDVRTWIYRVSLNCCLNADKKRW' A
#
# COMPACT_ATOMS: atom_id res chain seq x y z
N MET A 1 6.72 -5.44 -23.42
CA MET A 1 6.56 -4.49 -22.34
C MET A 1 5.35 -4.81 -21.53
N ASP A 2 5.49 -4.80 -20.22
CA ASP A 2 4.45 -5.31 -19.35
C ASP A 2 3.45 -4.21 -18.98
N ASN A 3 2.23 -4.31 -19.52
CA ASN A 3 1.15 -3.39 -19.21
C ASN A 3 0.84 -3.35 -17.72
N LYS A 4 0.98 -4.49 -17.05
CA LYS A 4 0.73 -4.60 -15.63
C LYS A 4 1.62 -3.64 -14.83
N GLU A 5 2.89 -3.59 -15.17
CA GLU A 5 3.83 -2.73 -14.47
C GLU A 5 3.48 -1.26 -14.64
N GLN A 6 3.13 -0.86 -15.86
CA GLN A 6 2.74 0.52 -16.14
C GLN A 6 1.45 0.90 -15.41
N LEU A 7 0.45 0.04 -15.45
CA LEU A 7 -0.82 0.28 -14.79
C LEU A 7 -0.65 0.33 -13.28
N PHE A 8 0.17 -0.56 -12.75
CA PHE A 8 0.45 -0.58 -11.31
C PHE A 8 1.14 0.72 -10.88
N THR A 9 2.15 1.14 -11.62
CA THR A 9 2.88 2.37 -11.30
C THR A 9 1.95 3.58 -11.32
N GLN A 10 1.08 3.65 -12.31
CA GLN A 10 0.12 4.74 -12.39
C GLN A 10 -0.85 4.73 -11.21
N MET A 11 -1.34 3.56 -10.86
CA MET A 11 -2.24 3.39 -9.71
C MET A 11 -1.58 3.89 -8.43
N VAL A 12 -0.32 3.50 -8.21
CA VAL A 12 0.42 3.91 -7.02
C VAL A 12 0.58 5.43 -7.00
N ARG A 13 0.90 6.03 -8.13
CA ARG A 13 1.04 7.48 -8.21
C ARG A 13 -0.25 8.20 -7.83
N GLU A 14 -1.36 7.71 -8.35
CA GLU A 14 -2.66 8.34 -8.11
C GLU A 14 -3.11 8.21 -6.67
N HIS A 15 -2.68 7.16 -5.98
CA HIS A 15 -3.14 6.87 -4.61
C HIS A 15 -2.03 6.97 -3.57
N LYS A 16 -0.92 7.57 -3.95
CA LYS A 16 0.24 7.71 -3.08
C LYS A 16 -0.11 8.41 -1.76
N SER A 17 -0.91 9.47 -1.85
CA SER A 17 -1.30 10.22 -0.66
C SER A 17 -2.12 9.37 0.31
N THR A 18 -2.98 8.49 -0.21
CA THR A 18 -3.74 7.58 0.63
C THR A 18 -2.82 6.65 1.40
N ILE A 19 -1.83 6.08 0.72
CA ILE A 19 -0.87 5.17 1.34
C ILE A 19 -0.09 5.89 2.45
N TYR A 20 0.43 7.07 2.16
CA TYR A 20 1.17 7.84 3.15
C TYR A 20 0.29 8.26 4.32
N SER A 21 -0.96 8.62 4.07
CA SER A 21 -1.89 8.98 5.15
C SER A 21 -2.05 7.85 6.15
N VAL A 22 -2.16 6.63 5.65
CA VAL A 22 -2.26 5.46 6.53
C VAL A 22 -0.97 5.27 7.32
N CYS A 23 0.17 5.38 6.64
CA CYS A 23 1.47 5.24 7.32
C CYS A 23 1.63 6.27 8.45
N TYR A 24 1.22 7.51 8.21
CA TYR A 24 1.32 8.58 9.23
C TYR A 24 0.45 8.31 10.44
N MET A 25 -0.60 7.52 10.29
CA MET A 25 -1.42 7.13 11.44
C MET A 25 -0.67 6.23 12.42
N PHE A 26 0.34 5.50 11.93
CA PHE A 26 1.07 4.53 12.72
C PHE A 26 2.47 4.97 13.13
N SER A 27 3.02 5.96 12.47
CA SER A 27 4.37 6.41 12.78
C SER A 27 4.58 7.86 12.39
N LYS A 28 5.53 8.51 13.04
CA LYS A 28 5.98 9.86 12.67
C LYS A 28 7.46 9.86 12.31
N ASP A 29 8.08 8.69 12.34
CA ASP A 29 9.47 8.51 11.97
C ASP A 29 9.56 8.33 10.46
N THR A 30 10.31 9.19 9.79
CA THR A 30 10.44 9.19 8.34
C THR A 30 10.95 7.85 7.81
N ASP A 31 11.97 7.29 8.46
CA ASP A 31 12.54 6.01 8.02
C ASP A 31 11.52 4.88 8.13
N GLU A 32 10.76 4.89 9.20
CA GLU A 32 9.74 3.89 9.44
C GLU A 32 8.60 4.02 8.44
N ILE A 33 8.20 5.25 8.13
CA ILE A 33 7.17 5.50 7.12
C ILE A 33 7.62 5.00 5.76
N ASP A 34 8.88 5.24 5.40
CA ASP A 34 9.42 4.77 4.13
C ASP A 34 9.41 3.24 4.05
N ASP A 35 9.78 2.58 5.13
CA ASP A 35 9.75 1.12 5.22
C ASP A 35 8.33 0.58 5.07
N LEU A 36 7.38 1.22 5.75
CA LEU A 36 5.97 0.83 5.65
C LEU A 36 5.45 1.03 4.22
N PHE A 37 5.81 2.14 3.61
CA PHE A 37 5.41 2.43 2.24
C PHE A 37 5.90 1.34 1.28
N GLN A 38 7.17 0.97 1.39
CA GLN A 38 7.76 -0.06 0.54
C GLN A 38 7.08 -1.41 0.76
N GLU A 39 6.82 -1.77 2.01
CA GLU A 39 6.14 -3.01 2.34
C GLU A 39 4.74 -3.04 1.75
N ILE A 40 4.04 -1.91 1.81
CA ILE A 40 2.71 -1.80 1.22
C ILE A 40 2.77 -2.01 -0.29
N LEU A 41 3.76 -1.40 -0.96
CA LEU A 41 3.92 -1.57 -2.41
C LEU A 41 4.12 -3.04 -2.77
N ILE A 42 4.93 -3.76 -2.00
CA ILE A 42 5.16 -5.18 -2.24
C ILE A 42 3.86 -5.96 -2.13
N ARG A 43 3.07 -5.68 -1.10
CA ARG A 43 1.79 -6.37 -0.90
C ARG A 43 0.78 -6.03 -1.98
N LEU A 44 0.74 -4.78 -2.41
CA LEU A 44 -0.14 -4.36 -3.51
C LEU A 44 0.25 -5.07 -4.80
N TRP A 45 1.55 -5.15 -5.08
CA TRP A 45 2.04 -5.83 -6.27
C TRP A 45 1.64 -7.30 -6.28
N LYS A 46 1.83 -7.97 -5.16
CA LYS A 46 1.48 -9.39 -5.04
C LYS A 46 -0.01 -9.64 -5.18
N GLY A 47 -0.83 -8.70 -4.72
CA GLY A 47 -2.28 -8.86 -4.77
C GLY A 47 -2.92 -8.27 -6.02
N TYR A 48 -2.13 -7.61 -6.87
CA TYR A 48 -2.68 -6.88 -8.00
C TYR A 48 -3.44 -7.76 -8.98
N ASP A 49 -2.93 -8.94 -9.26
CA ASP A 49 -3.59 -9.87 -10.18
C ASP A 49 -4.92 -10.39 -9.63
N SER A 50 -5.04 -10.46 -8.32
CA SER A 50 -6.27 -10.89 -7.66
C SER A 50 -7.28 -9.78 -7.54
N PHE A 51 -6.84 -8.54 -7.65
CA PHE A 51 -7.74 -7.40 -7.64
C PHE A 51 -8.36 -7.27 -9.03
N ARG A 52 -9.65 -7.49 -9.13
CA ARG A 52 -10.33 -7.50 -10.41
C ARG A 52 -11.38 -6.42 -10.52
N ALA A 53 -11.12 -5.29 -9.90
CA ALA A 53 -12.05 -4.17 -9.93
C ALA A 53 -13.43 -4.55 -9.39
N GLU A 54 -13.50 -5.56 -8.56
CA GLU A 54 -14.74 -5.95 -7.89
C GLU A 54 -15.07 -4.98 -6.78
N SER A 55 -14.09 -4.20 -6.36
CA SER A 55 -14.27 -3.15 -5.38
C SER A 55 -13.54 -1.91 -5.86
N ASP A 56 -13.83 -0.80 -5.21
CA ASP A 56 -13.14 0.47 -5.48
C ASP A 56 -11.64 0.29 -5.20
N VAL A 57 -10.80 0.70 -6.15
CA VAL A 57 -9.36 0.60 -6.01
C VAL A 57 -8.87 1.35 -4.77
N ARG A 58 -9.46 2.49 -4.46
CA ARG A 58 -9.08 3.26 -3.27
C ARG A 58 -9.33 2.45 -2.00
N THR A 59 -10.47 1.78 -1.92
CA THR A 59 -10.82 0.94 -0.78
C THR A 59 -9.83 -0.21 -0.64
N TRP A 60 -9.49 -0.84 -1.75
CA TRP A 60 -8.53 -1.94 -1.74
C TRP A 60 -7.17 -1.48 -1.25
N ILE A 61 -6.67 -0.37 -1.77
CA ILE A 61 -5.37 0.18 -1.36
C ILE A 61 -5.39 0.54 0.12
N TYR A 62 -6.47 1.15 0.59
CA TYR A 62 -6.62 1.52 1.99
C TYR A 62 -6.56 0.28 2.89
N ARG A 63 -7.26 -0.77 2.52
CA ARG A 63 -7.28 -2.02 3.30
C ARG A 63 -5.90 -2.66 3.37
N VAL A 64 -5.23 -2.76 2.23
CA VAL A 64 -3.90 -3.37 2.18
C VAL A 64 -2.92 -2.55 3.02
N SER A 65 -3.00 -1.22 2.88
CA SER A 65 -2.13 -0.32 3.65
C SER A 65 -2.37 -0.45 5.15
N LEU A 66 -3.63 -0.45 5.55
CA LEU A 66 -4.00 -0.56 6.95
C LEU A 66 -3.55 -1.89 7.54
N ASN A 67 -3.84 -2.98 6.85
CA ASN A 67 -3.45 -4.31 7.32
C ASN A 67 -1.93 -4.45 7.43
N CYS A 68 -1.21 -3.88 6.48
CA CYS A 68 0.25 -3.91 6.50
C CYS A 68 0.79 -3.19 7.74
N CYS A 69 0.27 -2.01 8.01
CA CYS A 69 0.71 -1.22 9.17
C CYS A 69 0.32 -1.89 10.49
N LEU A 70 -0.87 -2.47 10.56
CA LEU A 70 -1.30 -3.20 11.75
C LEU A 70 -0.42 -4.41 12.02
N ASN A 71 -0.03 -5.14 10.98
CA ASN A 71 0.85 -6.29 11.14
C ASN A 71 2.25 -5.86 11.59
N ALA A 72 2.75 -4.76 11.07
CA ALA A 72 4.04 -4.22 11.49
C ALA A 72 4.00 -3.82 12.97
N ASP A 73 2.89 -3.21 13.40
CA ASP A 73 2.70 -2.81 14.79
C ASP A 73 2.72 -4.01 15.72
N LYS A 74 2.06 -5.10 15.30
CA LYS A 74 2.05 -6.34 16.10
C LYS A 74 3.45 -6.93 16.29
N LYS A 75 4.28 -6.81 15.28
CA LYS A 75 5.64 -7.37 15.33
C LYS A 75 6.56 -6.64 16.30
N ARG A 76 6.19 -5.44 16.69
CA ARG A 76 6.98 -4.64 17.62
C ARG A 76 6.75 -5.01 19.09
N TRP A 77 5.69 -5.68 19.36
CA TRP A 77 5.28 -6.02 20.74
C TRP A 77 5.69 -7.45 21.14
#